data_969180d54928484e7edcc3ad662e695e
#
_entry.id   969180d54928484e7edcc3ad662e695e
#
_cell.length_a   1.000
_cell.length_b   1.000
_cell.length_c   1.000
_cell.angle_alpha   90.00
_cell.angle_beta   90.00
_cell.angle_gamma   90.00
#
_symmetry.space_group_name_H-M   'P 1'
#
loop_
_entity.id
_entity.type
_entity.pdbx_description
1 polymer ?
#
loop_
_entity_poly.entity_id
_entity_poly.type
_entity_poly.pdbx_seq_one_letter_code
_entity_poly.pdbx_strand_id
1 'polypeptide(L)'
;MENKILEICQDITGRRKLKIVLHEIYPDENHWNINGITYLEQYTRDNADTVKGMPLCAEFLDESKEIPYGHGVTGTRNNLPVFEDSVQVGSFDDWSIEDVTIDGVVHRCLCGVGYINESRYPKFCDWIDRQVAEGNKVFGSVEFVGTPNNDGEIIYRDGWKQTGRIPTVYDYSGFCIITIKAADDTAILLEIDKAKEDKSENEFDSVFGGGERNTAQDREFDDIFLATIGTMYGDKEPEENDNFDDVFENGFHVKSVEDITDMIEFFE
;
A
#
# COMPACT_ATOMS: atom_id res chain seq x y z
N MET A 1 -7.30 -26.39 6.78
CA MET A 1 -6.72 -25.79 8.00
C MET A 1 -7.36 -24.42 8.11
N GLU A 2 -8.28 -24.26 9.08
CA GLU A 2 -9.05 -23.05 9.25
C GLU A 2 -8.16 -21.92 9.79
N ASN A 3 -8.35 -20.76 9.25
CA ASN A 3 -7.73 -19.45 9.40
C ASN A 3 -7.48 -18.97 10.83
N LYS A 4 -6.61 -19.63 11.59
CA LYS A 4 -6.21 -19.17 12.92
C LYS A 4 -5.41 -17.87 12.94
N ILE A 5 -4.83 -17.45 11.82
CA ILE A 5 -3.91 -16.31 11.76
C ILE A 5 -4.67 -14.99 11.60
N LEU A 6 -5.78 -14.97 10.88
CA LEU A 6 -6.63 -13.77 10.78
C LEU A 6 -7.37 -13.42 12.08
N GLU A 7 -7.40 -14.33 13.07
CA GLU A 7 -7.95 -14.04 14.40
C GLU A 7 -7.08 -13.10 15.25
N ILE A 8 -5.82 -12.86 14.87
CA ILE A 8 -4.89 -12.01 15.65
C ILE A 8 -5.29 -10.53 15.57
N CYS A 9 -5.78 -10.08 14.43
CA CYS A 9 -6.24 -8.70 14.27
C CYS A 9 -7.64 -8.54 14.87
N GLN A 10 -7.87 -7.44 15.60
CA GLN A 10 -9.21 -7.11 16.10
C GLN A 10 -10.18 -6.90 14.92
N ASP A 11 -11.38 -7.48 15.03
CA ASP A 11 -12.43 -7.29 14.04
C ASP A 11 -13.05 -5.88 14.18
N ILE A 12 -12.47 -4.92 13.48
CA ILE A 12 -12.89 -3.51 13.47
C ILE A 12 -13.67 -3.25 12.18
N THR A 13 -14.87 -2.72 12.31
CA THR A 13 -15.71 -2.32 11.17
C THR A 13 -14.96 -1.35 10.24
N GLY A 14 -15.02 -1.59 8.93
CA GLY A 14 -14.34 -0.77 7.92
C GLY A 14 -12.87 -1.12 7.71
N ARG A 15 -12.39 -2.21 8.33
CA ARG A 15 -11.07 -2.81 8.07
C ARG A 15 -11.23 -4.22 7.55
N ARG A 16 -10.44 -4.56 6.55
CA ARG A 16 -10.34 -5.94 6.02
C ARG A 16 -8.98 -6.49 6.37
N LYS A 17 -8.97 -7.56 7.13
CA LYS A 17 -7.75 -8.27 7.51
C LYS A 17 -7.16 -8.97 6.29
N LEU A 18 -5.83 -9.00 6.26
CA LEU A 18 -5.09 -9.71 5.22
C LEU A 18 -3.83 -10.36 5.78
N LYS A 19 -3.35 -11.33 5.03
CA LYS A 19 -2.03 -11.91 5.18
C LYS A 19 -1.33 -11.91 3.83
N ILE A 20 -0.09 -11.45 3.82
CA ILE A 20 0.70 -11.29 2.61
C ILE A 20 2.14 -11.76 2.83
N VAL A 21 2.74 -12.37 1.83
CA VAL A 21 4.19 -12.61 1.83
C VAL A 21 4.91 -11.30 1.56
N LEU A 22 5.81 -10.90 2.46
CA LEU A 22 6.62 -9.70 2.30
C LEU A 22 7.81 -9.98 1.39
N HIS A 23 8.51 -11.10 1.61
CA HIS A 23 9.59 -11.58 0.75
C HIS A 23 9.93 -13.05 1.06
N GLU A 24 10.63 -13.69 0.11
CA GLU A 24 11.25 -15.00 0.31
C GLU A 24 12.48 -14.91 1.20
N ILE A 25 12.71 -15.95 1.99
CA ILE A 25 13.93 -16.17 2.77
C ILE A 25 14.73 -17.26 2.06
N TYR A 26 15.92 -16.90 1.61
CA TYR A 26 16.76 -17.82 0.85
C TYR A 26 17.53 -18.78 1.75
N PRO A 27 17.75 -20.03 1.29
CA PRO A 27 18.44 -21.04 2.08
C PRO A 27 19.93 -20.75 2.26
N ASP A 28 20.53 -19.98 1.33
CA ASP A 28 21.95 -19.65 1.31
C ASP A 28 22.22 -18.34 0.54
N GLU A 29 23.51 -17.99 0.44
CA GLU A 29 24.01 -16.74 -0.14
C GLU A 29 24.06 -16.74 -1.67
N ASN A 30 23.74 -17.87 -2.33
CA ASN A 30 23.83 -18.01 -3.77
C ASN A 30 22.50 -17.70 -4.46
N HIS A 31 21.49 -17.29 -3.70
CA HIS A 31 20.14 -16.96 -4.19
C HIS A 31 19.81 -15.51 -3.83
N TRP A 32 19.19 -14.79 -4.73
CA TRP A 32 18.76 -13.40 -4.55
C TRP A 32 17.55 -13.07 -5.44
N ASN A 33 16.78 -12.08 -5.06
CA ASN A 33 15.69 -11.55 -5.87
C ASN A 33 16.20 -10.70 -7.05
N ILE A 34 15.29 -10.21 -7.90
CA ILE A 34 15.65 -9.39 -9.08
C ILE A 34 16.47 -8.17 -8.70
N ASN A 35 16.23 -7.58 -7.53
CA ASN A 35 16.99 -6.44 -7.02
C ASN A 35 18.37 -6.82 -6.47
N GLY A 36 18.80 -8.08 -6.58
CA GLY A 36 20.09 -8.55 -6.10
C GLY A 36 20.20 -8.69 -4.58
N ILE A 37 19.08 -8.81 -3.87
CA ILE A 37 19.04 -8.90 -2.40
C ILE A 37 18.83 -10.35 -1.98
N THR A 38 19.66 -10.80 -1.04
CA THR A 38 19.57 -12.10 -0.39
C THR A 38 19.06 -11.93 1.03
N TYR A 39 17.84 -12.36 1.31
CA TYR A 39 17.30 -12.38 2.67
C TYR A 39 17.62 -13.72 3.33
N LEU A 40 18.45 -13.70 4.37
CA LEU A 40 18.76 -14.87 5.20
C LEU A 40 17.90 -14.85 6.47
N GLU A 41 17.41 -16.03 6.90
CA GLU A 41 16.46 -16.12 8.02
C GLU A 41 16.94 -15.43 9.30
N GLN A 42 18.21 -15.55 9.63
CA GLN A 42 18.79 -14.92 10.81
C GLN A 42 18.52 -13.40 10.81
N TYR A 43 18.95 -12.72 9.75
CA TYR A 43 18.84 -11.25 9.67
C TYR A 43 17.39 -10.79 9.44
N THR A 44 16.61 -11.57 8.70
CA THR A 44 15.17 -11.32 8.58
C THR A 44 14.50 -11.34 9.96
N ARG A 45 14.78 -12.34 10.77
CA ARG A 45 14.23 -12.48 12.13
C ARG A 45 14.67 -11.35 13.06
N ASP A 46 15.94 -10.95 12.99
CA ASP A 46 16.50 -9.89 13.85
C ASP A 46 15.83 -8.52 13.59
N ASN A 47 15.35 -8.28 12.35
CA ASN A 47 14.74 -7.00 11.96
C ASN A 47 13.21 -7.06 11.84
N ALA A 48 12.58 -8.24 11.92
CA ALA A 48 11.17 -8.45 11.60
C ALA A 48 10.19 -7.70 12.53
N ASP A 49 10.58 -7.38 13.76
CA ASP A 49 9.70 -6.63 14.67
C ASP A 49 9.34 -5.23 14.16
N THR A 50 10.12 -4.68 13.22
CA THR A 50 9.83 -3.40 12.58
C THR A 50 8.69 -3.48 11.55
N VAL A 51 8.23 -4.69 11.21
CA VAL A 51 6.99 -4.91 10.44
C VAL A 51 5.77 -4.44 11.21
N LYS A 52 5.79 -4.50 12.56
CA LYS A 52 4.67 -4.04 13.37
C LYS A 52 4.50 -2.53 13.27
N GLY A 53 3.35 -2.11 12.79
CA GLY A 53 3.06 -0.70 12.50
C GLY A 53 3.55 -0.21 11.14
N MET A 54 4.24 -1.06 10.36
CA MET A 54 4.66 -0.73 9.01
C MET A 54 3.45 -0.38 8.13
N PRO A 55 3.51 0.69 7.33
CA PRO A 55 2.42 1.05 6.42
C PRO A 55 2.26 0.02 5.29
N LEU A 56 1.01 -0.31 4.97
CA LEU A 56 0.61 -0.93 3.73
C LEU A 56 0.19 0.19 2.78
N CYS A 57 0.84 0.28 1.63
CA CYS A 57 0.70 1.38 0.69
C CYS A 57 0.17 0.93 -0.67
N ALA A 58 -0.27 1.89 -1.47
CA ALA A 58 -0.54 1.77 -2.89
C ALA A 58 -0.28 3.12 -3.58
N GLU A 59 0.40 3.09 -4.71
CA GLU A 59 0.36 4.14 -5.71
C GLU A 59 -0.81 3.82 -6.64
N PHE A 60 -1.74 4.74 -6.87
CA PHE A 60 -2.88 4.49 -7.73
C PHE A 60 -2.66 5.05 -9.13
N LEU A 61 -3.13 4.33 -10.16
CA LEU A 61 -3.06 4.78 -11.55
C LEU A 61 -3.77 6.10 -11.79
N ASP A 62 -4.87 6.33 -11.04
CA ASP A 62 -5.70 7.51 -11.18
C ASP A 62 -6.45 7.86 -9.87
N GLU A 63 -7.20 8.94 -9.93
CA GLU A 63 -7.97 9.47 -8.79
C GLU A 63 -9.11 8.55 -8.33
N SER A 64 -9.48 7.53 -9.09
CA SER A 64 -10.49 6.55 -8.68
C SER A 64 -10.05 5.73 -7.47
N LYS A 65 -8.73 5.62 -7.26
CA LYS A 65 -8.09 4.82 -6.21
C LYS A 65 -8.55 3.36 -6.24
N GLU A 66 -8.65 2.82 -7.44
CA GLU A 66 -9.08 1.43 -7.68
C GLU A 66 -7.88 0.53 -7.97
N ILE A 67 -7.11 0.86 -9.01
CA ILE A 67 -6.03 0.01 -9.52
C ILE A 67 -4.69 0.52 -9.00
N PRO A 68 -3.93 -0.29 -8.26
CA PRO A 68 -2.57 0.07 -7.85
C PRO A 68 -1.62 0.00 -9.05
N TYR A 69 -0.49 0.70 -8.95
CA TYR A 69 0.54 0.71 -10.00
C TYR A 69 1.89 0.27 -9.46
N GLY A 70 2.65 1.16 -8.88
CA GLY A 70 4.01 0.94 -8.41
C GLY A 70 4.19 1.35 -6.95
N HIS A 71 5.36 1.90 -6.64
CA HIS A 71 5.71 2.38 -5.30
C HIS A 71 5.49 3.88 -5.09
N GLY A 72 5.19 4.64 -6.15
CA GLY A 72 5.09 6.10 -6.07
C GLY A 72 6.45 6.76 -5.83
N VAL A 73 7.48 6.30 -6.54
CA VAL A 73 8.85 6.83 -6.40
C VAL A 73 8.93 8.23 -6.99
N THR A 74 9.32 9.22 -6.17
CA THR A 74 9.48 10.62 -6.57
C THR A 74 10.95 11.07 -6.65
N GLY A 75 11.87 10.28 -6.11
CA GLY A 75 13.28 10.61 -6.09
C GLY A 75 14.09 9.68 -5.19
N THR A 76 15.27 10.12 -4.81
CA THR A 76 16.15 9.39 -3.90
C THR A 76 16.65 10.31 -2.78
N ARG A 77 16.79 9.74 -1.57
CA ARG A 77 17.41 10.38 -0.42
C ARG A 77 18.34 9.38 0.27
N ASN A 78 19.57 9.77 0.51
CA ASN A 78 20.60 8.87 1.08
C ASN A 78 20.76 7.55 0.29
N ASN A 79 20.72 7.63 -1.04
CA ASN A 79 20.76 6.48 -1.96
C ASN A 79 19.59 5.48 -1.79
N LEU A 80 18.51 5.87 -1.12
CA LEU A 80 17.28 5.09 -1.00
C LEU A 80 16.13 5.80 -1.73
N PRO A 81 15.20 5.07 -2.35
CA PRO A 81 14.05 5.66 -3.02
C PRO A 81 13.13 6.38 -2.01
N VAL A 82 12.46 7.41 -2.48
CA VAL A 82 11.43 8.17 -1.74
C VAL A 82 10.10 7.92 -2.43
N PHE A 83 9.07 7.55 -1.65
CA PHE A 83 7.79 7.04 -2.14
C PHE A 83 6.62 8.01 -1.84
N GLU A 84 6.75 9.31 -2.22
CA GLU A 84 5.77 10.34 -1.85
C GLU A 84 4.43 10.22 -2.60
N ASP A 85 4.41 9.60 -3.80
CA ASP A 85 3.20 9.43 -4.59
C ASP A 85 2.39 8.19 -4.22
N SER A 86 2.83 7.42 -3.23
CA SER A 86 2.02 6.35 -2.65
C SER A 86 1.21 6.84 -1.44
N VAL A 87 0.06 6.21 -1.21
CA VAL A 87 -0.79 6.50 -0.05
C VAL A 87 -0.87 5.28 0.86
N GLN A 88 -0.93 5.53 2.17
CA GLN A 88 -1.14 4.46 3.14
C GLN A 88 -2.59 3.98 3.09
N VAL A 89 -2.80 2.76 2.62
CA VAL A 89 -4.11 2.12 2.53
C VAL A 89 -4.44 1.24 3.74
N GLY A 90 -3.43 0.86 4.51
CA GLY A 90 -3.54 -0.01 5.67
C GLY A 90 -2.28 -0.03 6.53
N SER A 91 -2.16 -1.05 7.36
CA SER A 91 -0.98 -1.25 8.22
C SER A 91 -0.83 -2.72 8.60
N PHE A 92 0.38 -3.11 8.99
CA PHE A 92 0.67 -4.43 9.54
C PHE A 92 0.65 -4.39 11.07
N ASP A 93 0.03 -5.41 11.67
CA ASP A 93 -0.09 -5.56 13.13
C ASP A 93 0.90 -6.59 13.67
N ASP A 94 1.23 -7.60 12.86
CA ASP A 94 2.11 -8.70 13.27
C ASP A 94 2.81 -9.34 12.05
N TRP A 95 3.74 -10.27 12.33
CA TRP A 95 4.49 -11.02 11.34
C TRP A 95 4.70 -12.47 11.74
N SER A 96 5.02 -13.31 10.75
CA SER A 96 5.44 -14.70 10.96
C SER A 96 6.49 -15.11 9.92
N ILE A 97 7.36 -16.05 10.29
CA ILE A 97 8.23 -16.76 9.33
C ILE A 97 7.71 -18.18 9.19
N GLU A 98 7.31 -18.55 7.99
CA GLU A 98 6.66 -19.82 7.73
C GLU A 98 6.96 -20.35 6.32
N ASP A 99 6.65 -21.62 6.10
CA ASP A 99 6.72 -22.22 4.79
C ASP A 99 5.39 -22.01 4.06
N VAL A 100 5.46 -21.39 2.89
CA VAL A 100 4.30 -21.09 2.03
C VAL A 100 4.42 -21.85 0.73
N THR A 101 3.33 -22.53 0.32
CA THR A 101 3.30 -23.21 -0.98
C THR A 101 2.75 -22.27 -2.04
N ILE A 102 3.59 -21.90 -3.01
CA ILE A 102 3.23 -21.05 -4.16
C ILE A 102 3.51 -21.84 -5.44
N ASP A 103 2.52 -21.99 -6.30
CA ASP A 103 2.59 -22.77 -7.55
C ASP A 103 3.12 -24.23 -7.36
N GLY A 104 2.83 -24.83 -6.20
CA GLY A 104 3.27 -26.17 -5.86
C GLY A 104 4.71 -26.29 -5.34
N VAL A 105 5.41 -25.17 -5.20
CA VAL A 105 6.75 -25.08 -4.60
C VAL A 105 6.64 -24.52 -3.19
N VAL A 106 7.41 -25.11 -2.27
CA VAL A 106 7.47 -24.60 -0.88
C VAL A 106 8.58 -23.57 -0.77
N HIS A 107 8.22 -22.38 -0.31
CA HIS A 107 9.11 -21.26 -0.07
C HIS A 107 9.13 -20.91 1.42
N ARG A 108 10.29 -20.64 1.98
CA ARG A 108 10.43 -20.06 3.31
C ARG A 108 10.23 -18.57 3.21
N CYS A 109 9.23 -18.00 3.90
CA CYS A 109 8.81 -16.61 3.72
C CYS A 109 8.69 -15.86 5.03
N LEU A 110 8.96 -14.53 4.98
CA LEU A 110 8.43 -13.58 5.94
C LEU A 110 7.03 -13.16 5.49
N CYS A 111 6.05 -13.35 6.35
CA CYS A 111 4.67 -12.95 6.12
C CYS A 111 4.27 -11.84 7.06
N GLY A 112 3.55 -10.85 6.55
CA GLY A 112 2.90 -9.80 7.34
C GLY A 112 1.41 -10.10 7.50
N VAL A 113 0.87 -9.81 8.66
CA VAL A 113 -0.56 -9.83 8.98
C VAL A 113 -0.99 -8.43 9.33
N GLY A 114 -2.06 -7.95 8.73
CA GLY A 114 -2.52 -6.59 8.93
C GLY A 114 -3.90 -6.35 8.34
N TYR A 115 -4.16 -5.14 7.91
CA TYR A 115 -5.46 -4.76 7.37
C TYR A 115 -5.38 -3.66 6.31
N ILE A 116 -6.41 -3.61 5.46
CA ILE A 116 -6.72 -2.47 4.59
C ILE A 116 -7.88 -1.69 5.20
N ASN A 117 -7.83 -0.36 5.12
CA ASN A 117 -8.91 0.54 5.51
C ASN A 117 -9.99 0.57 4.42
N GLU A 118 -10.84 -0.47 4.36
CA GLU A 118 -11.88 -0.63 3.35
C GLU A 118 -12.83 0.56 3.28
N SER A 119 -13.23 1.11 4.44
CA SER A 119 -14.09 2.30 4.50
C SER A 119 -13.51 3.54 3.79
N ARG A 120 -12.19 3.59 3.59
CA ARG A 120 -11.50 4.67 2.88
C ARG A 120 -11.17 4.31 1.43
N TYR A 121 -10.96 3.03 1.16
CA TYR A 121 -10.51 2.50 -0.13
C TYR A 121 -11.40 1.35 -0.63
N PRO A 122 -12.74 1.55 -0.71
CA PRO A 122 -13.67 0.47 -1.09
C PRO A 122 -13.38 -0.04 -2.51
N LYS A 123 -13.14 0.84 -3.48
CA LYS A 123 -12.85 0.44 -4.87
C LYS A 123 -11.57 -0.38 -4.99
N PHE A 124 -10.56 -0.07 -4.17
CA PHE A 124 -9.33 -0.86 -4.11
C PHE A 124 -9.58 -2.25 -3.54
N CYS A 125 -10.40 -2.37 -2.49
CA CYS A 125 -10.81 -3.66 -1.96
C CYS A 125 -11.62 -4.46 -2.99
N ASP A 126 -12.55 -3.83 -3.73
CA ASP A 126 -13.30 -4.45 -4.81
C ASP A 126 -12.38 -4.95 -5.94
N TRP A 127 -11.32 -4.19 -6.26
CA TRP A 127 -10.32 -4.62 -7.23
C TRP A 127 -9.58 -5.87 -6.73
N ILE A 128 -9.14 -5.90 -5.48
CA ILE A 128 -8.50 -7.09 -4.89
C ILE A 128 -9.44 -8.30 -4.97
N ASP A 129 -10.70 -8.13 -4.60
CA ASP A 129 -11.69 -9.21 -4.64
C ASP A 129 -11.88 -9.77 -6.05
N ARG A 130 -11.90 -8.89 -7.06
CA ARG A 130 -11.95 -9.34 -8.46
C ARG A 130 -10.71 -10.13 -8.85
N GLN A 131 -9.50 -9.66 -8.48
CA GLN A 131 -8.27 -10.41 -8.76
C GLN A 131 -8.29 -11.80 -8.12
N VAL A 132 -8.68 -11.89 -6.84
CA VAL A 132 -8.79 -13.16 -6.12
C VAL A 132 -9.85 -14.06 -6.73
N ALA A 133 -11.02 -13.54 -7.10
CA ALA A 133 -12.10 -14.30 -7.72
C ALA A 133 -11.73 -14.85 -9.11
N GLU A 134 -10.91 -14.14 -9.86
CA GLU A 134 -10.37 -14.55 -11.16
C GLU A 134 -9.18 -15.51 -11.05
N GLY A 135 -8.69 -15.77 -9.83
CA GLY A 135 -7.51 -16.60 -9.59
C GLY A 135 -6.18 -15.91 -9.92
N ASN A 136 -6.19 -14.59 -10.06
CA ASN A 136 -4.99 -13.80 -10.26
C ASN A 136 -4.24 -13.60 -8.94
N LYS A 137 -2.91 -13.53 -9.01
CA LYS A 137 -2.08 -13.14 -7.87
C LYS A 137 -2.10 -11.63 -7.69
N VAL A 138 -2.25 -11.18 -6.45
CA VAL A 138 -2.05 -9.79 -6.08
C VAL A 138 -0.64 -9.67 -5.53
N PHE A 139 0.22 -8.98 -6.27
CA PHE A 139 1.63 -8.82 -5.93
C PHE A 139 1.86 -7.59 -5.06
N GLY A 140 2.99 -7.64 -4.35
CA GLY A 140 3.48 -6.49 -3.64
C GLY A 140 5.01 -6.47 -3.59
N SER A 141 5.54 -5.45 -2.97
CA SER A 141 6.97 -5.26 -2.81
C SER A 141 7.27 -4.56 -1.50
N VAL A 142 8.20 -5.14 -0.75
CA VAL A 142 8.63 -4.63 0.55
C VAL A 142 9.65 -3.50 0.38
N GLU A 143 9.57 -2.54 1.28
CA GLU A 143 10.46 -1.39 1.39
C GLU A 143 11.21 -1.47 2.72
N PHE A 144 12.48 -1.12 2.71
CA PHE A 144 13.28 -1.06 3.93
C PHE A 144 14.27 0.09 3.88
N VAL A 145 14.64 0.58 5.04
CA VAL A 145 15.53 1.73 5.25
C VAL A 145 16.60 1.40 6.27
N GLY A 146 17.61 2.23 6.35
CA GLY A 146 18.60 2.13 7.42
C GLY A 146 18.02 2.55 8.77
N THR A 147 18.59 2.04 9.84
CA THR A 147 18.14 2.35 11.21
C THR A 147 18.66 3.71 11.67
N PRO A 148 17.98 4.39 12.60
CA PRO A 148 18.47 5.65 13.18
C PRO A 148 19.86 5.54 13.83
N ASN A 149 20.18 4.36 14.36
CA ASN A 149 21.48 4.11 15.01
C ASN A 149 22.65 4.02 14.01
N ASN A 150 22.37 3.91 12.72
CA ASN A 150 23.35 3.83 11.63
C ASN A 150 23.22 5.03 10.67
N ASP A 151 22.80 6.20 11.15
CA ASP A 151 22.61 7.41 10.36
C ASP A 151 21.67 7.23 9.16
N GLY A 152 20.74 6.26 9.26
CA GLY A 152 19.79 5.92 8.20
C GLY A 152 20.39 5.07 7.08
N GLU A 153 21.57 4.50 7.26
CA GLU A 153 22.19 3.59 6.31
C GLU A 153 21.84 2.13 6.60
N ILE A 154 21.58 1.36 5.53
CA ILE A 154 21.43 -0.10 5.60
C ILE A 154 22.79 -0.74 5.73
N ILE A 155 22.99 -1.61 6.71
CA ILE A 155 24.23 -2.35 6.86
C ILE A 155 24.12 -3.66 6.09
N TYR A 156 25.06 -3.86 5.16
CA TYR A 156 25.20 -5.09 4.40
C TYR A 156 26.37 -5.91 4.90
N ARG A 157 26.22 -7.22 4.99
CA ARG A 157 27.31 -8.14 5.24
C ARG A 157 28.34 -8.05 4.10
N ASP A 158 29.60 -7.84 4.44
CA ASP A 158 30.70 -7.65 3.49
C ASP A 158 30.56 -6.40 2.58
N GLY A 159 29.75 -5.43 2.98
CA GLY A 159 29.51 -4.20 2.24
C GLY A 159 28.50 -4.34 1.11
N TRP A 160 28.31 -3.25 0.37
CA TRP A 160 27.35 -3.20 -0.75
C TRP A 160 27.86 -3.98 -1.95
N LYS A 161 26.96 -4.79 -2.56
CA LYS A 161 27.19 -5.53 -3.81
C LYS A 161 25.98 -5.33 -4.72
N GLN A 162 26.18 -5.34 -6.02
CA GLN A 162 25.06 -5.24 -6.96
C GLN A 162 24.12 -6.45 -6.88
N THR A 163 24.68 -7.65 -6.73
CA THR A 163 23.93 -8.92 -6.59
C THR A 163 24.43 -9.71 -5.40
N GLY A 164 23.52 -10.44 -4.75
CA GLY A 164 23.84 -11.25 -3.57
C GLY A 164 24.20 -10.40 -2.34
N ARG A 165 23.72 -9.14 -2.26
CA ARG A 165 23.90 -8.32 -1.07
C ARG A 165 22.98 -8.77 0.04
N ILE A 166 23.51 -8.92 1.23
CA ILE A 166 22.81 -9.45 2.40
C ILE A 166 22.62 -8.32 3.39
N PRO A 167 21.41 -7.75 3.52
CA PRO A 167 21.13 -6.75 4.54
C PRO A 167 21.11 -7.41 5.92
N THR A 168 21.80 -6.79 6.89
CA THR A 168 21.94 -7.32 8.25
C THR A 168 21.28 -6.44 9.29
N VAL A 169 21.32 -5.11 9.10
CA VAL A 169 20.70 -4.13 10.00
C VAL A 169 19.89 -3.14 9.15
N TYR A 170 18.59 -3.13 9.33
CA TYR A 170 17.63 -2.31 8.60
C TYR A 170 16.28 -2.35 9.29
N ASP A 171 15.40 -1.41 8.96
CA ASP A 171 14.01 -1.39 9.39
C ASP A 171 13.10 -1.61 8.18
N TYR A 172 12.06 -2.41 8.30
CA TYR A 172 10.99 -2.49 7.32
C TYR A 172 10.19 -1.19 7.39
N SER A 173 10.11 -0.46 6.27
CA SER A 173 9.54 0.90 6.22
C SER A 173 8.19 0.98 5.52
N GLY A 174 7.87 0.01 4.67
CA GLY A 174 6.62 -0.04 3.93
C GLY A 174 6.46 -1.33 3.14
N PHE A 175 5.25 -1.54 2.66
CA PHE A 175 4.94 -2.56 1.68
C PHE A 175 3.91 -2.00 0.71
N CYS A 176 4.19 -2.03 -0.58
CA CYS A 176 3.30 -1.52 -1.60
C CYS A 176 2.64 -2.66 -2.37
N ILE A 177 1.31 -2.63 -2.52
CA ILE A 177 0.62 -3.51 -3.48
C ILE A 177 0.81 -2.92 -4.86
N ILE A 178 1.30 -3.73 -5.81
CA ILE A 178 1.73 -3.30 -7.13
C ILE A 178 1.13 -4.15 -8.25
N THR A 179 1.03 -3.57 -9.46
CA THR A 179 0.68 -4.28 -10.70
C THR A 179 1.85 -4.38 -11.68
N ILE A 180 2.91 -3.59 -11.45
CA ILE A 180 4.17 -3.74 -12.18
C ILE A 180 4.89 -5.01 -11.73
N LYS A 181 5.97 -5.40 -12.44
CA LYS A 181 6.74 -6.60 -12.09
C LYS A 181 7.33 -6.48 -10.68
N ALA A 182 6.98 -7.41 -9.80
CA ALA A 182 7.56 -7.51 -8.48
C ALA A 182 9.03 -7.95 -8.54
N ALA A 183 9.84 -7.45 -7.61
CA ALA A 183 11.23 -7.90 -7.47
C ALA A 183 11.34 -9.31 -6.88
N ASP A 184 10.31 -9.74 -6.15
CA ASP A 184 10.18 -11.05 -5.55
C ASP A 184 8.83 -11.66 -5.97
N ASP A 185 8.86 -12.72 -6.78
CA ASP A 185 7.67 -13.37 -7.33
C ASP A 185 6.86 -14.11 -6.24
N THR A 186 7.40 -14.26 -5.05
CA THR A 186 6.69 -14.84 -3.89
C THR A 186 5.97 -13.80 -3.05
N ALA A 187 6.23 -12.50 -3.24
CA ALA A 187 5.58 -11.42 -2.52
C ALA A 187 4.13 -11.24 -2.99
N ILE A 188 3.24 -12.11 -2.51
CA ILE A 188 1.84 -12.17 -2.92
C ILE A 188 0.88 -12.15 -1.73
N LEU A 189 -0.33 -11.68 -1.98
CA LEU A 189 -1.46 -11.80 -1.05
C LEU A 189 -1.83 -13.28 -0.89
N LEU A 190 -1.84 -13.77 0.35
CA LEU A 190 -2.20 -15.13 0.69
C LEU A 190 -3.68 -15.25 1.07
N GLU A 191 -4.13 -14.35 1.93
CA GLU A 191 -5.47 -14.38 2.50
C GLU A 191 -5.99 -12.95 2.67
N ILE A 192 -7.28 -12.77 2.42
CA ILE A 192 -8.01 -11.54 2.73
C ILE A 192 -9.41 -11.89 3.23
N ASP A 193 -9.89 -11.21 4.26
CA ASP A 193 -11.26 -11.36 4.71
C ASP A 193 -12.21 -10.96 3.58
N LYS A 194 -13.33 -11.68 3.47
CA LYS A 194 -14.40 -11.29 2.55
C LYS A 194 -15.00 -9.96 2.98
N ALA A 195 -15.41 -9.16 2.01
CA ALA A 195 -16.25 -8.00 2.28
C ALA A 195 -17.44 -8.46 3.16
N LYS A 196 -17.67 -7.76 4.27
CA LYS A 196 -18.89 -8.00 5.04
C LYS A 196 -20.05 -7.60 4.12
N GLU A 197 -20.94 -8.57 3.80
CA GLU A 197 -22.18 -8.25 3.10
C GLU A 197 -22.87 -7.14 3.90
N ASP A 198 -23.01 -5.99 3.29
CA ASP A 198 -23.68 -4.84 3.88
C ASP A 198 -25.16 -5.23 4.09
N LYS A 199 -25.47 -5.71 5.28
CA LYS A 199 -26.87 -5.93 5.68
C LYS A 199 -27.61 -4.60 5.88
N SER A 200 -26.99 -3.48 5.50
CA SER A 200 -27.42 -2.14 5.86
C SER A 200 -28.36 -1.45 4.88
N GLU A 201 -28.68 -2.04 3.73
CA GLU A 201 -29.74 -1.41 2.90
C GLU A 201 -31.10 -1.31 3.63
N ASN A 202 -31.34 -2.17 4.64
CA ASN A 202 -32.58 -2.13 5.40
C ASN A 202 -32.46 -1.46 6.79
N GLU A 203 -31.28 -1.37 7.39
CA GLU A 203 -31.13 -0.73 8.71
C GLU A 203 -30.85 0.76 8.61
N PHE A 204 -30.14 1.22 7.61
CA PHE A 204 -29.92 2.66 7.40
C PHE A 204 -31.24 3.36 7.08
N ASP A 205 -32.08 2.77 6.21
CA ASP A 205 -33.44 3.26 5.95
C ASP A 205 -34.34 3.17 7.20
N SER A 206 -34.13 2.24 8.12
CA SER A 206 -34.94 2.11 9.33
C SER A 206 -34.55 3.11 10.43
N VAL A 207 -33.29 3.52 10.48
CA VAL A 207 -32.78 4.49 11.48
C VAL A 207 -32.93 5.93 10.96
N PHE A 208 -32.86 6.14 9.65
CA PHE A 208 -32.88 7.47 9.04
C PHE A 208 -33.99 7.66 7.99
N GLY A 209 -34.72 6.62 7.57
CA GLY A 209 -35.58 6.62 6.40
C GLY A 209 -37.03 6.28 6.61
N GLY A 210 -37.58 6.23 7.83
CA GLY A 210 -38.99 5.92 8.10
C GLY A 210 -39.94 7.13 8.16
N GLY A 211 -39.50 8.35 7.92
CA GLY A 211 -40.27 9.56 7.91
C GLY A 211 -40.29 10.22 6.53
N GLU A 212 -41.43 10.72 6.09
CA GLU A 212 -41.49 11.64 4.95
C GLU A 212 -40.39 12.68 5.11
N ARG A 213 -39.50 12.82 4.12
CA ARG A 213 -38.39 13.80 4.13
C ARG A 213 -38.97 15.17 4.44
N ASN A 214 -38.67 15.66 5.63
CA ASN A 214 -39.06 17.01 6.02
C ASN A 214 -38.03 17.97 5.40
N THR A 215 -38.34 18.42 4.19
CA THR A 215 -37.48 19.29 3.36
C THR A 215 -37.04 20.57 4.05
N ALA A 216 -37.58 20.91 5.22
CA ALA A 216 -37.16 22.03 6.03
C ALA A 216 -35.97 21.70 6.94
N GLN A 217 -35.90 20.46 7.47
CA GLN A 217 -34.79 20.02 8.32
C GLN A 217 -33.53 19.70 7.51
N ASP A 218 -33.67 19.17 6.27
CA ASP A 218 -32.56 18.93 5.37
C ASP A 218 -31.86 20.25 4.97
N ARG A 219 -32.65 21.32 4.75
CA ARG A 219 -32.08 22.66 4.47
C ARG A 219 -31.34 23.25 5.66
N GLU A 220 -31.84 23.04 6.88
CA GLU A 220 -31.16 23.55 8.09
C GLU A 220 -29.83 22.85 8.35
N PHE A 221 -29.72 21.54 8.01
CA PHE A 221 -28.46 20.80 8.11
C PHE A 221 -27.46 21.23 7.04
N ASP A 222 -27.91 21.39 5.80
CA ASP A 222 -27.07 21.88 4.69
C ASP A 222 -26.59 23.31 4.94
N ASP A 223 -27.44 24.18 5.48
CA ASP A 223 -27.10 25.57 5.83
C ASP A 223 -26.07 25.63 6.98
N ILE A 224 -26.20 24.77 8.00
CA ILE A 224 -25.24 24.66 9.11
C ILE A 224 -23.91 24.10 8.60
N PHE A 225 -23.93 23.09 7.74
CA PHE A 225 -22.74 22.47 7.16
C PHE A 225 -21.98 23.45 6.28
N LEU A 226 -22.67 24.17 5.40
CA LEU A 226 -22.07 25.21 4.54
C LEU A 226 -21.54 26.39 5.34
N ALA A 227 -22.25 26.83 6.39
CA ALA A 227 -21.79 27.90 7.29
C ALA A 227 -20.53 27.48 8.06
N THR A 228 -20.43 26.20 8.46
CA THR A 228 -19.27 25.66 9.17
C THR A 228 -18.04 25.59 8.26
N ILE A 229 -18.22 25.19 7.00
CA ILE A 229 -17.15 25.20 6.00
C ILE A 229 -16.72 26.62 5.66
N GLY A 230 -17.66 27.55 5.47
CA GLY A 230 -17.37 28.95 5.20
C GLY A 230 -16.52 29.61 6.31
N THR A 231 -16.79 29.29 7.57
CA THR A 231 -15.98 29.79 8.71
C THR A 231 -14.59 29.16 8.80
N MET A 232 -14.39 27.95 8.29
CA MET A 232 -13.08 27.29 8.26
C MET A 232 -12.17 27.82 7.15
N TYR A 233 -12.71 28.27 6.04
CA TYR A 233 -11.96 28.69 4.86
C TYR A 233 -11.90 30.21 4.60
N GLY A 234 -12.53 31.01 5.46
CA GLY A 234 -12.49 32.50 5.45
C GLY A 234 -13.09 33.09 4.17
N ASP A 235 -14.05 34.00 4.33
CA ASP A 235 -14.65 34.80 3.26
C ASP A 235 -13.59 35.54 2.44
N LYS A 236 -13.12 34.93 1.36
CA LYS A 236 -12.57 35.64 0.20
C LYS A 236 -13.60 35.50 -0.90
N GLU A 237 -14.31 36.59 -1.16
CA GLU A 237 -15.03 36.71 -2.42
C GLU A 237 -14.03 36.49 -3.56
N PRO A 238 -14.31 35.63 -4.55
CA PRO A 238 -13.48 35.51 -5.73
C PRO A 238 -13.47 36.85 -6.47
N GLU A 239 -12.31 37.44 -6.63
CA GLU A 239 -12.16 38.58 -7.55
C GLU A 239 -12.49 38.06 -8.96
N GLU A 240 -13.36 38.79 -9.66
CA GLU A 240 -13.96 38.50 -10.96
C GLU A 240 -12.95 38.53 -12.13
N ASN A 241 -11.72 38.02 -11.98
CA ASN A 241 -10.72 38.02 -13.04
C ASN A 241 -9.64 36.93 -12.98
N ASP A 242 -9.87 35.83 -12.30
CA ASP A 242 -8.97 34.68 -12.44
C ASP A 242 -9.51 33.70 -13.48
N ASN A 243 -8.93 33.81 -14.68
CA ASN A 243 -9.18 32.90 -15.78
C ASN A 243 -8.59 31.53 -15.40
N PHE A 244 -9.42 30.57 -15.07
CA PHE A 244 -9.07 29.23 -14.63
C PHE A 244 -8.26 28.45 -15.68
N ASP A 245 -8.22 28.91 -16.91
CA ASP A 245 -7.50 28.28 -18.03
C ASP A 245 -5.97 28.54 -17.98
N ASP A 246 -5.48 29.56 -17.28
CA ASP A 246 -4.04 29.86 -17.22
C ASP A 246 -3.24 28.99 -16.25
N VAL A 247 -3.90 28.26 -15.35
CA VAL A 247 -3.23 27.39 -14.36
C VAL A 247 -2.89 26.01 -14.92
N PHE A 248 -3.58 25.59 -15.98
CA PHE A 248 -3.35 24.31 -16.64
C PHE A 248 -2.38 24.33 -17.83
N GLU A 249 -2.01 25.50 -18.35
CA GLU A 249 -1.07 25.59 -19.49
C GLU A 249 0.41 25.43 -19.14
N ASN A 250 0.80 25.43 -17.87
CA ASN A 250 2.19 25.22 -17.42
C ASN A 250 2.40 23.88 -16.69
N GLY A 251 1.48 22.96 -16.76
CA GLY A 251 1.64 21.59 -16.29
C GLY A 251 2.56 20.79 -17.20
N PHE A 252 3.47 20.06 -16.62
CA PHE A 252 4.46 19.17 -17.24
C PHE A 252 3.94 18.47 -18.50
N HIS A 253 4.41 18.88 -19.66
CA HIS A 253 4.25 18.14 -20.91
C HIS A 253 5.18 16.93 -20.89
N VAL A 254 4.63 15.74 -20.75
CA VAL A 254 5.27 14.51 -21.20
C VAL A 254 5.25 14.55 -22.73
N LYS A 255 6.38 14.76 -23.33
CA LYS A 255 6.56 15.00 -24.77
C LYS A 255 6.65 13.69 -25.50
N SER A 256 6.16 12.68 -25.43
CA SER A 256 6.19 11.46 -26.25
C SER A 256 6.71 10.20 -25.55
N VAL A 257 6.28 9.06 -26.09
CA VAL A 257 6.72 7.71 -25.67
C VAL A 257 8.26 7.53 -25.79
N GLU A 258 8.94 8.36 -26.56
CA GLU A 258 10.40 8.37 -26.73
C GLU A 258 11.13 8.88 -25.49
N ASP A 259 10.54 9.83 -24.74
CA ASP A 259 11.14 10.35 -23.47
C ASP A 259 11.15 9.31 -22.34
N ILE A 260 10.29 8.30 -22.43
CA ILE A 260 10.23 7.18 -21.46
C ILE A 260 11.32 6.15 -21.77
N THR A 261 11.68 5.99 -23.03
CA THR A 261 12.70 5.01 -23.48
C THR A 261 14.10 5.45 -23.03
N ASP A 262 14.41 6.73 -23.07
CA ASP A 262 15.70 7.29 -22.63
C ASP A 262 15.88 7.21 -21.11
N MET A 263 14.80 7.19 -20.33
CA MET A 263 14.87 6.95 -18.88
C MET A 263 15.15 5.48 -18.53
N ILE A 264 14.74 4.54 -19.35
CA ILE A 264 14.97 3.10 -19.14
C ILE A 264 16.42 2.75 -19.41
N GLU A 265 17.07 3.34 -20.43
CA GLU A 265 18.49 3.12 -20.76
C GLU A 265 19.46 3.71 -19.73
N PHE A 266 19.03 4.61 -18.84
CA PHE A 266 19.86 5.15 -17.76
C PHE A 266 19.96 4.25 -16.54
N PHE A 267 19.11 3.21 -16.45
CA PHE A 267 19.08 2.25 -15.33
C PHE A 267 19.52 0.83 -15.74
N GLU A 268 20.00 0.60 -16.97
CA GLU A 268 20.80 -0.56 -17.36
C GLU A 268 22.31 -0.29 -17.06
#